data_d60c40317c54ec65f832b408e7df24a8
#
_entry.id   d60c40317c54ec65f832b408e7df24a8
#
_cell.length_a   1.000
_cell.length_b   1.000
_cell.length_c   1.000
_cell.angle_alpha   90.00
_cell.angle_beta   90.00
_cell.angle_gamma   90.00
#
_symmetry.space_group_name_H-M   'P 1'
#
loop_
_entity.id
_entity.type
_entity.pdbx_description
1 polymer ?
#
loop_
_entity_poly.entity_id
_entity_poly.type
_entity_poly.pdbx_seq_one_letter_code
_entity_poly.pdbx_strand_id
1 'polypeptide(L)'
;MMKSRKKEFKRKYFGSLTHQLILISICLVTGTLLLCWFINTVFLEPYYVINKQNTLLSGFETIDEASEAGTLDDSSFDVTFDNLCANGNITVMIISSDRTIVRSSVNDTQKMMLEFMNIIFGEKQNEVTVMMQSDNYIIQKQTDTRLDSEFLVLYGTLSNGNLILMRTALESIRESVNLSNTFLACVGVVAAIISAVVIVFVSRGITTPLLRLTDISKRMTELDFEAKYQPGRRYHNEVDELGEYMNVMSTTLEHTISELKSANNQLQIDIDKKTQIDEMRKEFLSNVSHELKTPLDRKSVV
;
A
#
# COMPACT_ATOMS: atom_id res chain seq x y z
N MET A 1 -33.45 3.44 25.63
CA MET A 1 -33.62 4.34 24.46
C MET A 1 -32.30 4.95 23.97
N MET A 2 -31.36 5.33 24.83
CA MET A 2 -30.06 5.95 24.44
C MET A 2 -29.05 5.00 23.77
N LYS A 3 -29.05 3.69 24.07
CA LYS A 3 -28.17 2.68 23.45
C LYS A 3 -28.56 2.36 21.99
N SER A 4 -29.84 2.45 21.63
CA SER A 4 -30.33 2.25 20.25
C SER A 4 -29.89 3.38 19.32
N ARG A 5 -30.04 4.64 19.75
CA ARG A 5 -29.60 5.82 18.99
C ARG A 5 -28.09 5.84 18.72
N LYS A 6 -27.23 5.38 19.68
CA LYS A 6 -25.79 5.26 19.47
C LYS A 6 -25.41 4.15 18.46
N LYS A 7 -26.18 3.07 18.39
CA LYS A 7 -25.98 2.00 17.41
C LYS A 7 -26.40 2.42 16.01
N GLU A 8 -27.52 3.14 15.85
CA GLU A 8 -27.96 3.69 14.57
C GLU A 8 -26.99 4.80 14.07
N PHE A 9 -26.53 5.66 14.96
CA PHE A 9 -25.55 6.70 14.63
C PHE A 9 -24.20 6.10 14.16
N LYS A 10 -23.68 5.07 14.85
CA LYS A 10 -22.49 4.32 14.40
C LYS A 10 -22.71 3.61 13.05
N ARG A 11 -23.89 3.01 12.82
CA ARG A 11 -24.20 2.31 11.58
C ARG A 11 -24.32 3.26 10.39
N LYS A 12 -24.81 4.50 10.61
CA LYS A 12 -24.92 5.54 9.57
C LYS A 12 -23.57 6.16 9.22
N TYR A 13 -22.64 6.28 10.18
CA TYR A 13 -21.29 6.79 9.95
C TYR A 13 -20.38 5.77 9.26
N PHE A 14 -20.43 4.50 9.65
CA PHE A 14 -19.66 3.42 9.01
C PHE A 14 -20.19 3.01 7.63
N GLY A 15 -21.41 3.37 7.29
CA GLY A 15 -22.04 3.07 6.01
C GLY A 15 -21.83 4.15 4.93
N SER A 16 -21.22 5.28 5.24
CA SER A 16 -20.91 6.30 4.25
C SER A 16 -19.72 5.86 3.39
N LEU A 17 -19.90 5.84 2.08
CA LEU A 17 -18.88 5.51 1.08
C LEU A 17 -17.59 6.32 1.30
N THR A 18 -17.73 7.56 1.72
CA THR A 18 -16.63 8.45 2.11
C THR A 18 -15.77 7.88 3.23
N HIS A 19 -16.40 7.44 4.32
CA HIS A 19 -15.68 6.89 5.47
C HIS A 19 -15.00 5.57 5.14
N GLN A 20 -15.65 4.73 4.31
CA GLN A 20 -15.06 3.47 3.84
C GLN A 20 -13.83 3.74 2.96
N LEU A 21 -13.91 4.65 1.99
CA LEU A 21 -12.78 5.01 1.13
C LEU A 21 -11.62 5.61 1.92
N ILE A 22 -11.89 6.53 2.85
CA ILE A 22 -10.87 7.11 3.73
C ILE A 22 -10.22 6.02 4.58
N LEU A 23 -11.00 5.14 5.18
CA LEU A 23 -10.49 4.06 6.03
C LEU A 23 -9.66 3.05 5.23
N ILE A 24 -10.10 2.66 4.04
CA ILE A 24 -9.36 1.77 3.13
C ILE A 24 -8.03 2.43 2.74
N SER A 25 -8.04 3.70 2.35
CA SER A 25 -6.82 4.42 1.96
C SER A 25 -5.83 4.55 3.13
N ILE A 26 -6.29 4.89 4.33
CA ILE A 26 -5.45 4.95 5.52
C ILE A 26 -4.89 3.56 5.85
N CYS A 27 -5.73 2.53 5.82
CA CYS A 27 -5.33 1.16 6.12
C CYS A 27 -4.29 0.64 5.11
N LEU A 28 -4.45 0.98 3.83
CA LEU A 28 -3.52 0.60 2.78
C LEU A 28 -2.16 1.28 2.96
N VAL A 29 -2.14 2.61 3.18
CA VAL A 29 -0.88 3.35 3.39
C VAL A 29 -0.19 2.91 4.67
N THR A 30 -0.93 2.79 5.77
CA THR A 30 -0.37 2.34 7.05
C THR A 30 0.11 0.89 6.95
N GLY A 31 -0.65 0.02 6.28
CA GLY A 31 -0.29 -1.37 6.06
C GLY A 31 0.98 -1.53 5.23
N THR A 32 1.15 -0.75 4.15
CA THR A 32 2.38 -0.78 3.35
C THR A 32 3.59 -0.28 4.12
N LEU A 33 3.46 0.79 4.91
CA LEU A 33 4.55 1.30 5.73
C LEU A 33 4.96 0.30 6.83
N LEU A 34 3.99 -0.32 7.50
CA LEU A 34 4.27 -1.36 8.50
C LEU A 34 4.90 -2.60 7.86
N LEU A 35 4.46 -2.99 6.67
CA LEU A 35 5.06 -4.11 5.93
C LEU A 35 6.51 -3.80 5.55
N CYS A 36 6.80 -2.61 5.02
CA CYS A 36 8.16 -2.19 4.71
C CYS A 36 9.05 -2.16 5.96
N TRP A 37 8.55 -1.62 7.06
CA TRP A 37 9.28 -1.62 8.33
C TRP A 37 9.54 -3.04 8.84
N PHE A 38 8.55 -3.91 8.78
CA PHE A 38 8.68 -5.32 9.17
C PHE A 38 9.74 -6.05 8.33
N ILE A 39 9.67 -5.91 7.00
CA ILE A 39 10.63 -6.53 6.08
C ILE A 39 12.04 -6.01 6.38
N ASN A 40 12.20 -4.69 6.56
CA ASN A 40 13.50 -4.11 6.86
C ASN A 40 14.06 -4.64 8.19
N THR A 41 13.25 -4.70 9.23
CA THR A 41 13.70 -5.15 10.56
C THR A 41 14.05 -6.64 10.59
N VAL A 42 13.30 -7.49 9.88
CA VAL A 42 13.48 -8.95 9.94
C VAL A 42 14.53 -9.45 8.95
N PHE A 43 14.61 -8.85 7.76
CA PHE A 43 15.42 -9.40 6.66
C PHE A 43 16.72 -8.65 6.40
N LEU A 44 16.85 -7.41 6.84
CA LEU A 44 18.02 -6.60 6.49
C LEU A 44 19.30 -7.11 7.15
N GLU A 45 19.26 -7.44 8.45
CA GLU A 45 20.43 -7.97 9.16
C GLU A 45 20.90 -9.32 8.59
N PRO A 46 20.04 -10.35 8.44
CA PRO A 46 20.42 -11.60 7.79
C PRO A 46 20.98 -11.43 6.39
N TYR A 47 20.37 -10.54 5.58
CA TYR A 47 20.85 -10.24 4.24
C TYR A 47 22.28 -9.68 4.25
N TYR A 48 22.57 -8.74 5.14
CA TYR A 48 23.93 -8.20 5.27
C TYR A 48 24.93 -9.26 5.75
N VAL A 49 24.57 -10.13 6.68
CA VAL A 49 25.43 -11.21 7.14
C VAL A 49 25.77 -12.17 6.00
N ILE A 50 24.76 -12.59 5.21
CA ILE A 50 24.98 -13.45 4.02
C ILE A 50 25.88 -12.75 3.00
N ASN A 51 25.65 -11.47 2.75
CA ASN A 51 26.49 -10.70 1.83
C ASN A 51 27.95 -10.62 2.29
N LYS A 52 28.19 -10.46 3.60
CA LYS A 52 29.54 -10.49 4.18
C LYS A 52 30.17 -11.87 4.13
N GLN A 53 29.41 -12.95 4.31
CA GLN A 53 29.91 -14.30 4.09
C GLN A 53 30.42 -14.47 2.65
N ASN A 54 29.62 -14.03 1.66
CA ASN A 54 30.03 -14.09 0.25
C ASN A 54 31.28 -13.22 -0.03
N THR A 55 31.40 -12.07 0.65
CA THR A 55 32.59 -11.21 0.53
C THR A 55 33.83 -11.87 1.13
N LEU A 56 33.71 -12.54 2.28
CA LEU A 56 34.81 -13.30 2.84
C LEU A 56 35.23 -14.48 1.95
N LEU A 57 34.23 -15.18 1.39
CA LEU A 57 34.48 -16.32 0.51
C LEU A 57 35.18 -15.90 -0.78
N SER A 58 34.66 -14.86 -1.48
CA SER A 58 35.35 -14.36 -2.69
C SER A 58 36.74 -13.82 -2.39
N GLY A 59 36.92 -13.22 -1.22
CA GLY A 59 38.26 -12.82 -0.78
C GLY A 59 39.18 -13.98 -0.53
N PHE A 60 38.69 -15.05 0.08
CA PHE A 60 39.46 -16.29 0.28
C PHE A 60 39.86 -16.90 -1.06
N GLU A 61 38.92 -17.04 -2.01
CA GLU A 61 39.17 -17.57 -3.34
C GLU A 61 40.24 -16.75 -4.11
N THR A 62 40.15 -15.42 -4.07
CA THR A 62 41.13 -14.52 -4.68
C THR A 62 42.54 -14.68 -4.09
N ILE A 63 42.62 -14.84 -2.75
CA ILE A 63 43.90 -15.05 -2.06
C ILE A 63 44.45 -16.47 -2.33
N ASP A 64 43.57 -17.47 -2.40
CA ASP A 64 43.95 -18.84 -2.66
C ASP A 64 44.50 -19.01 -4.10
N GLU A 65 43.87 -18.38 -5.11
CA GLU A 65 44.37 -18.30 -6.47
C GLU A 65 45.78 -17.65 -6.54
N ALA A 66 45.97 -16.53 -5.79
CA ALA A 66 47.29 -15.89 -5.71
C ALA A 66 48.34 -16.76 -4.98
N SER A 67 47.87 -17.54 -4.01
CA SER A 67 48.70 -18.53 -3.28
C SER A 67 49.15 -19.66 -4.17
N GLU A 68 48.26 -20.21 -5.00
CA GLU A 68 48.58 -21.26 -5.98
C GLU A 68 49.52 -20.75 -7.07
N ALA A 69 49.32 -19.51 -7.53
CA ALA A 69 50.19 -18.86 -8.51
C ALA A 69 51.56 -18.43 -7.94
N GLY A 70 51.76 -18.48 -6.62
CA GLY A 70 53.01 -18.05 -5.95
C GLY A 70 53.20 -16.52 -5.97
N THR A 71 52.17 -15.74 -6.18
CA THR A 71 52.24 -14.26 -6.33
C THR A 71 51.88 -13.51 -5.05
N LEU A 72 51.65 -14.20 -3.93
CA LEU A 72 51.29 -13.59 -2.67
C LEU A 72 52.26 -12.49 -2.18
N ASP A 73 53.56 -12.66 -2.45
CA ASP A 73 54.61 -11.72 -2.02
C ASP A 73 54.93 -10.68 -3.10
N ASP A 74 54.32 -10.77 -4.28
CA ASP A 74 54.58 -9.83 -5.36
C ASP A 74 53.90 -8.48 -5.11
N SER A 75 54.60 -7.39 -5.49
CA SER A 75 54.02 -6.03 -5.44
C SER A 75 52.80 -5.82 -6.36
N SER A 76 52.61 -6.70 -7.35
CA SER A 76 51.43 -6.73 -8.22
C SER A 76 50.14 -7.10 -7.46
N PHE A 77 50.26 -7.92 -6.39
CA PHE A 77 49.15 -8.35 -5.58
C PHE A 77 48.80 -7.32 -4.46
N ASP A 78 49.73 -6.40 -4.13
CA ASP A 78 49.48 -5.38 -3.08
C ASP A 78 48.18 -4.59 -3.30
N VAL A 79 47.99 -4.08 -4.50
CA VAL A 79 46.80 -3.27 -4.84
C VAL A 79 45.52 -4.12 -4.76
N THR A 80 45.59 -5.41 -5.18
CA THR A 80 44.45 -6.31 -5.10
C THR A 80 44.09 -6.63 -3.64
N PHE A 81 45.11 -6.91 -2.84
CA PHE A 81 44.99 -7.21 -1.42
C PHE A 81 44.41 -6.01 -0.64
N ASP A 82 44.97 -4.83 -0.88
CA ASP A 82 44.49 -3.60 -0.22
C ASP A 82 43.07 -3.26 -0.62
N ASN A 83 42.71 -3.39 -1.89
CA ASN A 83 41.37 -3.18 -2.39
C ASN A 83 40.36 -4.18 -1.78
N LEU A 84 40.75 -5.44 -1.68
CA LEU A 84 39.94 -6.48 -1.06
C LEU A 84 39.68 -6.17 0.43
N CYS A 85 40.73 -5.79 1.15
CA CYS A 85 40.62 -5.42 2.57
C CYS A 85 39.78 -4.17 2.76
N ALA A 86 40.01 -3.10 1.97
CA ALA A 86 39.34 -1.81 2.09
C ALA A 86 37.88 -1.89 1.67
N ASN A 87 37.58 -2.41 0.47
CA ASN A 87 36.22 -2.50 -0.05
C ASN A 87 35.36 -3.51 0.71
N GLY A 88 35.96 -4.63 1.12
CA GLY A 88 35.31 -5.65 1.93
C GLY A 88 35.10 -5.22 3.38
N ASN A 89 35.82 -4.22 3.86
CA ASN A 89 35.99 -3.91 5.28
C ASN A 89 36.37 -5.17 6.06
N ILE A 90 37.41 -5.87 5.55
CA ILE A 90 37.87 -7.16 6.02
C ILE A 90 39.28 -7.01 6.58
N THR A 91 39.54 -7.62 7.69
CA THR A 91 40.89 -7.79 8.22
C THR A 91 41.40 -9.15 7.82
N VAL A 92 42.59 -9.21 7.21
CA VAL A 92 43.20 -10.45 6.69
C VAL A 92 44.57 -10.64 7.32
N MET A 93 44.91 -11.89 7.71
CA MET A 93 46.23 -12.32 8.10
C MET A 93 46.54 -13.66 7.47
N ILE A 94 47.69 -13.77 6.85
CA ILE A 94 48.22 -15.03 6.24
C ILE A 94 49.49 -15.40 6.99
N ILE A 95 49.56 -16.65 7.41
CA ILE A 95 50.65 -17.19 8.22
C ILE A 95 51.21 -18.43 7.52
N SER A 96 52.50 -18.47 7.35
CA SER A 96 53.17 -19.63 6.80
C SER A 96 53.21 -20.81 7.79
N SER A 97 53.47 -22.00 7.32
CA SER A 97 53.62 -23.22 8.14
C SER A 97 54.74 -23.12 9.19
N ASP A 98 55.75 -22.26 8.96
CA ASP A 98 56.83 -21.95 9.90
C ASP A 98 56.45 -20.88 10.97
N ARG A 99 55.16 -20.43 10.98
CA ARG A 99 54.59 -19.39 11.84
C ARG A 99 55.08 -17.97 11.55
N THR A 100 55.69 -17.72 10.39
CA THR A 100 56.00 -16.38 9.95
C THR A 100 54.75 -15.75 9.32
N ILE A 101 54.57 -14.43 9.54
CA ILE A 101 53.50 -13.70 8.89
C ILE A 101 53.91 -13.38 7.46
N VAL A 102 53.19 -13.95 6.51
CA VAL A 102 53.40 -13.71 5.10
C VAL A 102 52.80 -12.35 4.73
N ARG A 103 51.54 -12.10 5.13
CA ARG A 103 50.84 -10.84 4.84
C ARG A 103 49.80 -10.52 5.92
N SER A 104 49.65 -9.24 6.22
CA SER A 104 48.63 -8.75 7.14
C SER A 104 48.12 -7.39 6.72
N SER A 105 46.78 -7.19 6.80
CA SER A 105 46.12 -5.90 6.59
C SER A 105 46.19 -4.99 7.82
N VAL A 106 46.73 -5.48 8.95
CA VAL A 106 46.77 -4.76 10.24
C VAL A 106 48.20 -4.57 10.68
N ASN A 107 48.49 -3.39 11.23
CA ASN A 107 49.81 -3.07 11.78
C ASN A 107 50.07 -3.78 13.12
N ASP A 108 49.02 -4.02 13.94
CA ASP A 108 49.15 -4.75 15.22
C ASP A 108 48.99 -6.26 14.98
N THR A 109 50.01 -6.83 14.38
CA THR A 109 50.08 -8.25 14.02
C THR A 109 50.14 -9.17 15.24
N GLN A 110 50.72 -8.70 16.36
CA GLN A 110 50.80 -9.53 17.59
C GLN A 110 49.43 -9.79 18.20
N LYS A 111 48.56 -8.78 18.25
CA LYS A 111 47.21 -8.95 18.78
C LYS A 111 46.38 -9.87 17.91
N MET A 112 46.50 -9.72 16.60
CA MET A 112 45.75 -10.55 15.64
C MET A 112 46.25 -12.01 15.66
N MET A 113 47.57 -12.23 15.85
CA MET A 113 48.15 -13.55 16.02
C MET A 113 47.62 -14.23 17.28
N LEU A 114 47.51 -13.52 18.42
CA LEU A 114 46.95 -14.08 19.66
C LEU A 114 45.46 -14.43 19.47
N GLU A 115 44.70 -13.62 18.77
CA GLU A 115 43.30 -13.90 18.44
C GLU A 115 43.19 -15.14 17.55
N PHE A 116 44.04 -15.27 16.54
CA PHE A 116 44.11 -16.44 15.67
C PHE A 116 44.40 -17.71 16.43
N MET A 117 45.40 -17.67 17.30
CA MET A 117 45.72 -18.80 18.17
C MET A 117 44.58 -19.17 19.11
N ASN A 118 43.87 -18.19 19.65
CA ASN A 118 42.69 -18.42 20.47
C ASN A 118 41.53 -19.05 19.68
N ILE A 119 41.34 -18.70 18.40
CA ILE A 119 40.31 -19.28 17.54
C ILE A 119 40.61 -20.74 17.21
N ILE A 120 41.88 -21.08 16.95
CA ILE A 120 42.27 -22.43 16.54
C ILE A 120 42.48 -23.34 17.75
N PHE A 121 43.10 -22.85 18.84
CA PHE A 121 43.57 -23.66 19.96
C PHE A 121 42.93 -23.28 21.31
N GLY A 122 42.14 -22.18 21.39
CA GLY A 122 41.58 -21.70 22.63
C GLY A 122 40.41 -22.55 23.11
N GLU A 123 40.28 -22.70 24.45
CA GLU A 123 39.03 -23.21 25.02
C GLU A 123 37.87 -22.29 24.66
N LYS A 124 36.70 -22.88 24.34
CA LYS A 124 35.45 -22.20 23.94
C LYS A 124 34.98 -21.19 24.99
N GLN A 125 35.61 -20.01 25.06
CA GLN A 125 35.15 -18.91 25.93
C GLN A 125 34.12 -17.99 25.26
N ASN A 126 33.96 -18.11 23.94
CA ASN A 126 33.06 -17.28 23.14
C ASN A 126 31.91 -18.12 22.60
N GLU A 127 30.73 -17.53 22.51
CA GLU A 127 29.60 -18.13 21.75
C GLU A 127 29.98 -18.17 20.28
N VAL A 128 30.16 -19.39 19.77
CA VAL A 128 30.52 -19.61 18.35
C VAL A 128 29.39 -20.30 17.65
N THR A 129 28.92 -19.70 16.55
CA THR A 129 27.95 -20.31 15.64
C THR A 129 28.61 -20.56 14.29
N VAL A 130 28.80 -21.83 13.91
CA VAL A 130 29.32 -22.19 12.59
C VAL A 130 28.23 -21.89 11.55
N MET A 131 28.57 -21.05 10.57
CA MET A 131 27.67 -20.63 9.50
C MET A 131 27.90 -21.47 8.22
N MET A 132 29.16 -21.76 7.90
CA MET A 132 29.54 -22.54 6.73
C MET A 132 30.83 -23.31 7.04
N GLN A 133 30.92 -24.54 6.57
CA GLN A 133 32.10 -25.37 6.69
C GLN A 133 32.39 -26.07 5.35
N SER A 134 33.65 -26.00 4.92
CA SER A 134 34.20 -26.70 3.75
C SER A 134 35.44 -27.46 4.18
N ASP A 135 36.02 -28.23 3.28
CA ASP A 135 37.26 -28.98 3.56
C ASP A 135 38.46 -28.06 3.87
N ASN A 136 38.50 -26.88 3.26
CA ASN A 136 39.66 -25.97 3.32
C ASN A 136 39.39 -24.74 4.22
N TYR A 137 38.15 -24.44 4.61
CA TYR A 137 37.81 -23.26 5.44
C TYR A 137 36.56 -23.46 6.30
N ILE A 138 36.48 -22.67 7.34
CA ILE A 138 35.30 -22.57 8.20
C ILE A 138 34.94 -21.11 8.34
N ILE A 139 33.64 -20.77 8.17
CA ILE A 139 33.07 -19.46 8.45
C ILE A 139 32.21 -19.59 9.70
N GLN A 140 32.52 -18.79 10.70
CA GLN A 140 31.77 -18.78 11.96
C GLN A 140 31.47 -17.36 12.42
N LYS A 141 30.34 -17.21 13.10
CA LYS A 141 30.00 -16.01 13.87
C LYS A 141 30.54 -16.18 15.29
N GLN A 142 31.29 -15.21 15.77
CA GLN A 142 31.90 -15.22 17.07
C GLN A 142 31.61 -13.91 17.81
N THR A 143 31.20 -14.02 19.07
CA THR A 143 31.00 -12.87 19.96
C THR A 143 32.26 -12.68 20.84
N ASP A 144 32.91 -11.53 20.70
CA ASP A 144 33.99 -11.16 21.62
C ASP A 144 33.37 -10.55 22.90
N THR A 145 33.38 -11.31 23.98
CA THR A 145 32.78 -10.89 25.25
C THR A 145 33.50 -9.72 25.93
N ARG A 146 34.73 -9.39 25.53
CA ARG A 146 35.47 -8.22 26.04
C ARG A 146 35.08 -6.92 25.33
N LEU A 147 34.77 -7.01 24.05
CA LEU A 147 34.43 -5.86 23.22
C LEU A 147 32.92 -5.72 23.06
N ASP A 148 32.14 -6.69 23.53
CA ASP A 148 30.69 -6.80 23.32
C ASP A 148 30.33 -6.65 21.84
N SER A 149 31.20 -7.18 20.98
CA SER A 149 31.12 -7.04 19.54
C SER A 149 31.07 -8.39 18.85
N GLU A 150 30.27 -8.52 17.81
CA GLU A 150 30.16 -9.72 17.02
C GLU A 150 31.03 -9.60 15.76
N PHE A 151 31.73 -10.66 15.45
CA PHE A 151 32.58 -10.79 14.26
C PHE A 151 32.15 -11.99 13.41
N LEU A 152 32.26 -11.82 12.11
CA LEU A 152 32.24 -12.93 11.18
C LEU A 152 33.69 -13.27 10.86
N VAL A 153 34.07 -14.51 11.09
CA VAL A 153 35.44 -14.99 10.97
C VAL A 153 35.47 -16.14 9.99
N LEU A 154 36.36 -16.05 9.01
CA LEU A 154 36.75 -17.14 8.14
C LEU A 154 38.18 -17.51 8.50
N TYR A 155 38.43 -18.78 8.75
CA TYR A 155 39.77 -19.31 8.88
C TYR A 155 39.90 -20.62 8.10
N GLY A 156 41.08 -20.86 7.57
CA GLY A 156 41.28 -22.02 6.71
C GLY A 156 42.75 -22.20 6.29
N THR A 157 42.93 -23.12 5.38
CA THR A 157 44.24 -23.44 4.81
C THR A 157 44.19 -23.15 3.32
N LEU A 158 45.17 -22.37 2.83
CA LEU A 158 45.36 -22.09 1.40
C LEU A 158 46.00 -23.27 0.69
N SER A 159 45.91 -23.30 -0.64
CA SER A 159 46.42 -24.37 -1.50
C SER A 159 47.94 -24.60 -1.37
N ASN A 160 48.72 -23.57 -0.97
CA ASN A 160 50.15 -23.68 -0.69
C ASN A 160 50.48 -24.16 0.76
N GLY A 161 49.47 -24.49 1.58
CA GLY A 161 49.64 -24.92 2.97
C GLY A 161 49.73 -23.79 4.00
N ASN A 162 49.65 -22.52 3.61
CA ASN A 162 49.58 -21.39 4.50
C ASN A 162 48.21 -21.33 5.21
N LEU A 163 48.21 -20.83 6.46
CA LEU A 163 47.00 -20.59 7.16
C LEU A 163 46.50 -19.16 6.95
N ILE A 164 45.21 -19.00 6.77
CA ILE A 164 44.57 -17.71 6.59
C ILE A 164 43.50 -17.46 7.69
N LEU A 165 43.48 -16.24 8.16
CA LEU A 165 42.40 -15.68 9.00
C LEU A 165 41.87 -14.42 8.35
N MET A 166 40.57 -14.40 8.13
CA MET A 166 39.84 -13.21 7.67
C MET A 166 38.72 -12.91 8.65
N ARG A 167 38.52 -11.64 8.99
CA ARG A 167 37.41 -11.25 9.86
C ARG A 167 36.80 -9.93 9.43
N THR A 168 35.53 -9.77 9.73
CA THR A 168 34.81 -8.51 9.59
C THR A 168 33.91 -8.29 10.81
N ALA A 169 33.81 -7.03 11.28
CA ALA A 169 32.93 -6.70 12.39
C ALA A 169 31.48 -6.61 11.93
N LEU A 170 30.57 -7.24 12.67
CA LEU A 170 29.13 -7.16 12.41
C LEU A 170 28.47 -5.95 13.10
N GLU A 171 29.16 -5.32 14.06
CA GLU A 171 28.63 -4.17 14.81
C GLU A 171 28.29 -2.98 13.88
N SER A 172 29.16 -2.68 12.91
CA SER A 172 28.90 -1.65 11.91
C SER A 172 27.64 -1.93 11.06
N ILE A 173 27.29 -3.19 10.91
CA ILE A 173 26.06 -3.63 10.20
C ILE A 173 24.85 -3.33 11.06
N ARG A 174 24.87 -3.69 12.33
CA ARG A 174 23.78 -3.39 13.27
C ARG A 174 23.54 -1.89 13.40
N GLU A 175 24.60 -1.12 13.50
CA GLU A 175 24.52 0.35 13.53
C GLU A 175 23.88 0.89 12.25
N SER A 176 24.28 0.38 11.08
CA SER A 176 23.69 0.75 9.78
C SER A 176 22.21 0.34 9.70
N VAL A 177 21.84 -0.84 10.18
CA VAL A 177 20.44 -1.30 10.24
C VAL A 177 19.60 -0.41 11.16
N ASN A 178 20.10 -0.06 12.33
CA ASN A 178 19.41 0.83 13.26
C ASN A 178 19.23 2.24 12.69
N LEU A 179 20.25 2.76 12.02
CA LEU A 179 20.18 4.05 11.33
C LEU A 179 19.15 4.01 10.19
N SER A 180 19.16 2.94 9.38
CA SER A 180 18.17 2.71 8.32
C SER A 180 16.74 2.62 8.87
N ASN A 181 16.54 1.90 9.98
CA ASN A 181 15.23 1.78 10.63
C ASN A 181 14.72 3.13 11.15
N THR A 182 15.61 3.92 11.76
CA THR A 182 15.28 5.27 12.24
C THR A 182 14.91 6.19 11.08
N PHE A 183 15.69 6.16 10.00
CA PHE A 183 15.40 6.93 8.79
C PHE A 183 14.06 6.51 8.18
N LEU A 184 13.80 5.20 8.06
CA LEU A 184 12.54 4.67 7.54
C LEU A 184 11.34 5.10 8.41
N ALA A 185 11.49 5.12 9.73
CA ALA A 185 10.46 5.63 10.64
C ALA A 185 10.16 7.11 10.40
N CYS A 186 11.20 7.96 10.22
CA CYS A 186 11.01 9.36 9.89
C CYS A 186 10.29 9.55 8.55
N VAL A 187 10.71 8.82 7.51
CA VAL A 187 10.05 8.83 6.19
C VAL A 187 8.61 8.37 6.30
N GLY A 188 8.35 7.35 7.12
CA GLY A 188 7.01 6.84 7.38
C GLY A 188 6.07 7.90 8.00
N VAL A 189 6.55 8.65 8.97
CA VAL A 189 5.78 9.75 9.59
C VAL A 189 5.46 10.84 8.56
N VAL A 190 6.45 11.26 7.76
CA VAL A 190 6.25 12.26 6.71
C VAL A 190 5.24 11.77 5.66
N ALA A 191 5.37 10.52 5.21
CA ALA A 191 4.45 9.90 4.25
C ALA A 191 3.02 9.82 4.81
N ALA A 192 2.85 9.51 6.10
CA ALA A 192 1.55 9.48 6.75
C ALA A 192 0.88 10.88 6.78
N ILE A 193 1.66 11.93 7.06
CA ILE A 193 1.16 13.31 7.03
C ILE A 193 0.72 13.71 5.62
N ILE A 194 1.57 13.43 4.61
CA ILE A 194 1.25 13.73 3.20
C ILE A 194 -0.02 12.97 2.79
N SER A 195 -0.12 11.68 3.13
CA SER A 195 -1.30 10.87 2.83
C SER A 195 -2.57 11.42 3.47
N ALA A 196 -2.50 11.88 4.72
CA ALA A 196 -3.64 12.51 5.40
C ALA A 196 -4.11 13.78 4.66
N VAL A 197 -3.18 14.61 4.19
CA VAL A 197 -3.49 15.81 3.39
C VAL A 197 -4.14 15.42 2.07
N VAL A 198 -3.58 14.45 1.34
CA VAL A 198 -4.13 13.97 0.05
C VAL A 198 -5.55 13.42 0.25
N ILE A 199 -5.80 12.64 1.30
CA ILE A 199 -7.13 12.09 1.61
C ILE A 199 -8.15 13.21 1.81
N VAL A 200 -7.80 14.30 2.51
CA VAL A 200 -8.70 15.45 2.68
C VAL A 200 -9.03 16.12 1.35
N PHE A 201 -8.04 16.26 0.45
CA PHE A 201 -8.27 16.82 -0.88
C PHE A 201 -9.19 15.93 -1.74
N VAL A 202 -8.92 14.63 -1.79
CA VAL A 202 -9.74 13.65 -2.51
C VAL A 202 -11.17 13.60 -1.96
N SER A 203 -11.34 13.61 -0.64
CA SER A 203 -12.65 13.63 0.00
C SER A 203 -13.46 14.86 -0.40
N ARG A 204 -12.84 16.03 -0.43
CA ARG A 204 -13.53 17.28 -0.80
C ARG A 204 -13.77 17.41 -2.30
N GLY A 205 -12.85 16.92 -3.13
CA GLY A 205 -12.92 17.05 -4.59
C GLY A 205 -13.83 16.02 -5.28
N ILE A 206 -13.95 14.83 -4.72
CA ILE A 206 -14.68 13.72 -5.36
C ILE A 206 -15.84 13.25 -4.49
N THR A 207 -15.59 12.91 -3.23
CA THR A 207 -16.58 12.19 -2.43
C THR A 207 -17.75 13.08 -2.00
N THR A 208 -17.48 14.33 -1.62
CA THR A 208 -18.54 15.27 -1.20
C THR A 208 -19.49 15.61 -2.35
N PRO A 209 -19.03 15.96 -3.56
CA PRO A 209 -19.91 16.17 -4.71
C PRO A 209 -20.74 14.92 -5.07
N LEU A 210 -20.18 13.73 -5.07
CA LEU A 210 -20.91 12.47 -5.29
C LEU A 210 -22.05 12.26 -4.31
N LEU A 211 -21.82 12.55 -3.03
CA LEU A 211 -22.90 12.47 -2.02
C LEU A 211 -24.01 13.47 -2.26
N ARG A 212 -23.70 14.68 -2.74
CA ARG A 212 -24.70 15.67 -3.14
C ARG A 212 -25.52 15.18 -4.33
N LEU A 213 -24.88 14.61 -5.36
CA LEU A 213 -25.57 14.01 -6.50
C LEU A 213 -26.50 12.87 -6.08
N THR A 214 -26.06 12.03 -5.13
CA THR A 214 -26.91 10.97 -4.56
C THR A 214 -28.14 11.55 -3.84
N ASP A 215 -27.99 12.64 -3.09
CA ASP A 215 -29.11 13.30 -2.41
C ASP A 215 -30.08 13.92 -3.40
N ILE A 216 -29.59 14.62 -4.43
CA ILE A 216 -30.41 15.18 -5.51
C ILE A 216 -31.16 14.06 -6.22
N SER A 217 -30.49 12.95 -6.59
CA SER A 217 -31.13 11.79 -7.22
C SER A 217 -32.26 11.23 -6.36
N LYS A 218 -32.06 11.16 -5.03
CA LYS A 218 -33.11 10.70 -4.12
C LYS A 218 -34.30 11.65 -4.10
N ARG A 219 -34.07 12.97 -4.05
CA ARG A 219 -35.15 13.99 -4.09
C ARG A 219 -35.93 13.92 -5.39
N MET A 220 -35.28 13.66 -6.53
CA MET A 220 -35.95 13.44 -7.81
C MET A 220 -36.91 12.23 -7.79
N THR A 221 -36.60 11.16 -7.03
CA THR A 221 -37.54 10.04 -6.88
C THR A 221 -38.80 10.42 -6.09
N GLU A 222 -38.74 11.47 -5.30
CA GLU A 222 -39.86 12.05 -4.55
C GLU A 222 -40.56 13.18 -5.36
N LEU A 223 -40.23 13.35 -6.66
CA LEU A 223 -40.72 14.38 -7.57
C LEU A 223 -40.32 15.81 -7.16
N ASP A 224 -39.29 15.97 -6.34
CA ASP A 224 -38.73 17.26 -5.99
C ASP A 224 -37.58 17.59 -6.97
N PHE A 225 -37.89 18.40 -7.98
CA PHE A 225 -36.98 18.82 -9.03
C PHE A 225 -36.32 20.18 -8.77
N GLU A 226 -36.62 20.85 -7.64
CA GLU A 226 -36.01 22.13 -7.28
C GLU A 226 -34.53 22.01 -6.93
N ALA A 227 -34.14 20.85 -6.42
CA ALA A 227 -32.76 20.60 -6.05
C ALA A 227 -31.88 20.47 -7.28
N LYS A 228 -31.02 21.45 -7.54
CA LYS A 228 -30.06 21.44 -8.64
C LYS A 228 -28.65 21.34 -8.11
N TYR A 229 -27.79 20.59 -8.84
CA TYR A 229 -26.37 20.52 -8.56
C TYR A 229 -25.71 21.87 -8.90
N GLN A 230 -24.83 22.33 -8.01
CA GLN A 230 -24.00 23.51 -8.22
C GLN A 230 -22.55 23.08 -8.26
N PRO A 231 -21.83 23.27 -9.39
CA PRO A 231 -20.44 22.90 -9.51
C PRO A 231 -19.56 23.68 -8.54
N GLY A 232 -18.45 23.06 -8.15
CA GLY A 232 -17.46 23.68 -7.28
C GLY A 232 -16.75 24.84 -7.98
N ARG A 233 -16.51 25.95 -7.29
CA ARG A 233 -15.91 27.15 -7.87
C ARG A 233 -14.46 27.01 -8.37
N ARG A 234 -13.75 25.94 -8.05
CA ARG A 234 -12.28 25.89 -8.20
C ARG A 234 -11.74 24.93 -9.25
N TYR A 235 -12.40 23.83 -9.50
CA TYR A 235 -12.00 22.83 -10.49
C TYR A 235 -13.25 22.20 -11.08
N HIS A 236 -13.37 22.24 -12.40
CA HIS A 236 -14.39 21.53 -13.15
C HIS A 236 -13.84 20.14 -13.46
N ASN A 237 -14.50 19.11 -12.97
CA ASN A 237 -14.11 17.72 -13.17
C ASN A 237 -15.32 16.91 -13.70
N GLU A 238 -15.08 15.63 -13.98
CA GLU A 238 -16.10 14.71 -14.51
C GLU A 238 -17.32 14.58 -13.58
N VAL A 239 -17.16 14.84 -12.28
CA VAL A 239 -18.27 14.82 -11.31
C VAL A 239 -19.14 16.07 -11.46
N ASP A 240 -18.56 17.21 -11.76
CA ASP A 240 -19.29 18.45 -12.05
C ASP A 240 -20.05 18.31 -13.35
N GLU A 241 -19.44 17.71 -14.39
CA GLU A 241 -20.08 17.39 -15.66
C GLU A 241 -21.29 16.46 -15.46
N LEU A 242 -21.13 15.40 -14.67
CA LEU A 242 -22.23 14.50 -14.27
C LEU A 242 -23.35 15.29 -13.57
N GLY A 243 -23.00 16.24 -12.73
CA GLY A 243 -23.94 17.12 -12.06
C GLY A 243 -24.76 18.00 -13.01
N GLU A 244 -24.12 18.52 -14.04
CA GLU A 244 -24.79 19.30 -15.09
C GLU A 244 -25.77 18.46 -15.90
N TYR A 245 -25.36 17.26 -16.34
CA TYR A 245 -26.27 16.31 -17.01
C TYR A 245 -27.47 15.94 -16.13
N MET A 246 -27.24 15.78 -14.81
CA MET A 246 -28.31 15.50 -13.87
C MET A 246 -29.29 16.67 -13.74
N ASN A 247 -28.80 17.93 -13.79
CA ASN A 247 -29.65 19.10 -13.84
C ASN A 247 -30.52 19.16 -15.12
N VAL A 248 -29.92 18.84 -16.26
CA VAL A 248 -30.66 18.76 -17.55
C VAL A 248 -31.73 17.69 -17.48
N MET A 249 -31.41 16.50 -17.00
CA MET A 249 -32.39 15.41 -16.84
C MET A 249 -33.52 15.81 -15.89
N SER A 250 -33.20 16.45 -14.73
CA SER A 250 -34.19 16.96 -13.79
C SER A 250 -35.17 17.95 -14.45
N THR A 251 -34.65 18.89 -15.24
CA THR A 251 -35.50 19.90 -15.93
C THR A 251 -36.37 19.25 -17.01
N THR A 252 -35.84 18.30 -17.78
CA THR A 252 -36.58 17.55 -18.78
C THR A 252 -37.74 16.75 -18.17
N LEU A 253 -37.46 16.05 -17.06
CA LEU A 253 -38.49 15.30 -16.34
C LEU A 253 -39.59 16.19 -15.79
N GLU A 254 -39.23 17.33 -15.17
CA GLU A 254 -40.16 18.32 -14.65
C GLU A 254 -41.10 18.82 -15.77
N HIS A 255 -40.56 19.18 -16.97
CA HIS A 255 -41.33 19.60 -18.12
C HIS A 255 -42.27 18.50 -18.63
N THR A 256 -41.75 17.27 -18.80
CA THR A 256 -42.55 16.13 -19.29
C THR A 256 -43.69 15.80 -18.34
N ILE A 257 -43.45 15.82 -17.03
CA ILE A 257 -44.49 15.57 -16.03
C ILE A 257 -45.56 16.68 -16.06
N SER A 258 -45.16 17.94 -16.23
CA SER A 258 -46.09 19.07 -16.39
C SER A 258 -46.94 18.94 -17.64
N GLU A 259 -46.34 18.55 -18.78
CA GLU A 259 -47.10 18.32 -20.03
C GLU A 259 -48.08 17.16 -19.88
N LEU A 260 -47.66 16.03 -19.31
CA LEU A 260 -48.53 14.87 -19.04
C LEU A 260 -49.71 15.25 -18.16
N LYS A 261 -49.46 16.03 -17.10
CA LYS A 261 -50.54 16.53 -16.21
C LYS A 261 -51.52 17.42 -16.92
N SER A 262 -51.01 18.32 -17.79
CA SER A 262 -51.86 19.20 -18.61
C SER A 262 -52.71 18.40 -19.60
N ALA A 263 -52.07 17.45 -20.32
CA ALA A 263 -52.77 16.57 -21.27
C ALA A 263 -53.84 15.70 -20.58
N ASN A 264 -53.53 15.18 -19.38
CA ASN A 264 -54.48 14.39 -18.58
C ASN A 264 -55.68 15.23 -18.15
N ASN A 265 -55.44 16.46 -17.68
CA ASN A 265 -56.52 17.40 -17.34
C ASN A 265 -57.41 17.72 -18.55
N GLN A 266 -56.81 17.93 -19.74
CA GLN A 266 -57.58 18.19 -20.95
C GLN A 266 -58.42 16.97 -21.34
N LEU A 267 -57.86 15.76 -21.27
CA LEU A 267 -58.59 14.51 -21.49
C LEU A 267 -59.76 14.35 -20.55
N GLN A 268 -59.59 14.70 -19.26
CA GLN A 268 -60.67 14.63 -18.26
C GLN A 268 -61.82 15.61 -18.60
N ILE A 269 -61.50 16.85 -19.01
CA ILE A 269 -62.50 17.84 -19.46
C ILE A 269 -63.26 17.33 -20.68
N ASP A 270 -62.57 16.69 -21.64
CA ASP A 270 -63.20 16.17 -22.86
C ASP A 270 -64.10 14.97 -22.56
N ILE A 271 -63.70 14.09 -21.59
CA ILE A 271 -64.54 13.01 -21.13
C ILE A 271 -65.80 13.55 -20.43
N ASP A 272 -65.66 14.53 -19.58
CA ASP A 272 -66.79 15.14 -18.86
C ASP A 272 -67.77 15.77 -19.83
N LYS A 273 -67.29 16.52 -20.86
CA LYS A 273 -68.12 17.08 -21.94
C LYS A 273 -68.86 16.00 -22.72
N LYS A 274 -68.16 14.91 -23.11
CA LYS A 274 -68.76 13.79 -23.83
C LYS A 274 -69.85 13.12 -23.02
N THR A 275 -69.62 12.91 -21.72
CA THR A 275 -70.60 12.34 -20.82
C THR A 275 -71.85 13.23 -20.71
N GLN A 276 -71.68 14.54 -20.59
CA GLN A 276 -72.79 15.50 -20.56
C GLN A 276 -73.61 15.50 -21.87
N ILE A 277 -72.92 15.43 -23.02
CA ILE A 277 -73.61 15.31 -24.34
C ILE A 277 -74.40 14.01 -24.40
N ASP A 278 -73.82 12.88 -23.95
CA ASP A 278 -74.53 11.59 -23.96
C ASP A 278 -75.72 11.58 -23.01
N GLU A 279 -75.65 12.25 -21.86
CA GLU A 279 -76.76 12.42 -20.94
C GLU A 279 -77.89 13.25 -21.59
N MET A 280 -77.56 14.42 -22.15
CA MET A 280 -78.52 15.24 -22.88
C MET A 280 -79.16 14.48 -24.04
N ARG A 281 -78.42 13.68 -24.79
CA ARG A 281 -78.91 12.86 -25.86
C ARG A 281 -79.90 11.78 -25.36
N LYS A 282 -79.59 11.13 -24.23
CA LYS A 282 -80.51 10.16 -23.59
C LYS A 282 -81.80 10.80 -23.13
N GLU A 283 -81.73 11.99 -22.50
CA GLU A 283 -82.86 12.76 -22.04
C GLU A 283 -83.71 13.19 -23.22
N PHE A 284 -83.10 13.71 -24.29
CA PHE A 284 -83.78 14.09 -25.54
C PHE A 284 -84.53 12.85 -26.15
N LEU A 285 -83.85 11.72 -26.29
CA LEU A 285 -84.50 10.49 -26.81
C LEU A 285 -85.64 10.00 -25.92
N SER A 286 -85.51 10.11 -24.59
CA SER A 286 -86.57 9.76 -23.65
C SER A 286 -87.78 10.68 -23.80
N ASN A 287 -87.55 11.98 -23.90
CA ASN A 287 -88.62 13.01 -24.04
C ASN A 287 -89.33 12.86 -25.39
N VAL A 288 -88.56 12.66 -26.48
CA VAL A 288 -89.17 12.40 -27.81
C VAL A 288 -89.96 11.09 -27.81
N SER A 289 -89.43 10.04 -27.19
CA SER A 289 -90.18 8.77 -27.09
C SER A 289 -91.47 8.90 -26.28
N HIS A 290 -91.46 9.71 -25.23
CA HIS A 290 -92.62 9.98 -24.39
C HIS A 290 -93.66 10.83 -25.16
N GLU A 291 -93.21 11.89 -25.88
CA GLU A 291 -94.07 12.75 -26.69
C GLU A 291 -94.69 12.01 -27.88
N LEU A 292 -93.93 11.07 -28.51
CA LEU A 292 -94.42 10.25 -29.57
C LEU A 292 -95.35 9.14 -29.14
N LYS A 293 -95.22 8.60 -27.94
CA LYS A 293 -96.09 7.57 -27.36
C LYS A 293 -97.48 8.10 -27.02
N THR A 294 -97.57 9.34 -26.54
CA THR A 294 -98.85 9.99 -26.14
C THR A 294 -99.85 10.07 -27.30
N PRO A 295 -99.52 10.52 -28.54
CA PRO A 295 -100.44 10.56 -29.67
C PRO A 295 -100.71 9.18 -30.24
N LEU A 296 -99.80 8.19 -30.16
CA LEU A 296 -99.99 6.81 -30.62
C LEU A 296 -100.96 6.05 -29.76
N ASP A 297 -100.96 6.15 -28.49
CA ASP A 297 -101.86 5.53 -27.53
C ASP A 297 -103.28 6.15 -27.65
N ARG A 298 -103.40 7.45 -28.08
CA ARG A 298 -104.66 8.08 -28.35
C ARG A 298 -105.35 7.66 -29.62
N LYS A 299 -104.59 7.10 -30.61
CA LYS A 299 -105.11 6.60 -31.92
C LYS A 299 -105.58 5.17 -31.90
N SER A 300 -105.23 4.42 -30.88
CA SER A 300 -105.59 2.99 -30.69
C SER A 300 -106.92 2.80 -29.90
N VAL A 301 -107.59 3.89 -29.47
CA VAL A 301 -108.83 3.80 -28.76
C VAL A 301 -109.91 4.58 -29.64
N VAL A 302 -110.23 4.11 -30.82
CA VAL A 302 -111.49 4.40 -31.56
C VAL A 302 -111.89 3.15 -32.31
#